data_6f85555c785174458f90e88021636297
#
_entry.id   6f85555c785174458f90e88021636297
#
_cell.length_a   1.000
_cell.length_b   1.000
_cell.length_c   1.000
_cell.angle_alpha   90.00
_cell.angle_beta   90.00
_cell.angle_gamma   90.00
#
_symmetry.space_group_name_H-M   'P 1'
#
loop_
_entity.id
_entity.type
_entity.pdbx_description
1 polymer ?
#
loop_
_entity_poly.entity_id
_entity_poly.type
_entity_poly.pdbx_seq_one_letter_code
_entity_poly.pdbx_strand_id
1 'polypeptide(L)'
;ELCPNTSFYGEAYDQFGLFGGKTCPTIMAHCVYSSDAELSLMKDRGVFIAHCPQSNTNLSSGIAPVRRYLEEGLHIGLGTDIAGGHSLSMLRAIADAIQVSKLRWRLVDDSQKPLSLEEAFYMATMGGGSFFGKVGTFAEDYEFDALILDDSRLRHPQPLNSRERLERLIYLADDSCIAGKYISGNKIF
;
A
#
# COMPACT_ATOMS: atom_id res chain seq x y z
N GLU A 1 -31.53 6.04 -9.12
CA GLU A 1 -30.13 5.75 -9.44
C GLU A 1 -29.49 6.97 -10.10
N LEU A 2 -28.33 7.43 -9.61
CA LEU A 2 -27.65 8.62 -10.13
C LEU A 2 -26.89 8.32 -11.43
N CYS A 3 -26.45 7.07 -11.64
CA CYS A 3 -25.66 6.62 -12.79
C CYS A 3 -26.22 5.27 -13.33
N PRO A 4 -27.41 5.28 -13.97
CA PRO A 4 -28.10 4.04 -14.37
C PRO A 4 -27.41 3.25 -15.50
N ASN A 5 -26.50 3.89 -16.23
CA ASN A 5 -25.85 3.30 -17.41
C ASN A 5 -24.40 2.90 -17.15
N THR A 6 -23.97 2.84 -15.89
CA THR A 6 -22.59 2.45 -15.53
C THR A 6 -22.53 0.98 -15.11
N SER A 7 -21.50 0.29 -15.54
CA SER A 7 -21.31 -1.14 -15.26
C SER A 7 -20.48 -1.42 -14.02
N PHE A 8 -19.66 -0.44 -13.59
CA PHE A 8 -18.80 -0.53 -12.43
C PHE A 8 -18.54 0.85 -11.80
N TYR A 9 -17.95 0.85 -10.60
CA TYR A 9 -17.84 2.03 -9.76
C TYR A 9 -17.01 3.16 -10.40
N GLY A 10 -15.86 2.85 -10.98
CA GLY A 10 -14.97 3.84 -11.62
C GLY A 10 -15.62 4.55 -12.81
N GLU A 11 -16.44 3.85 -13.58
CA GLU A 11 -17.17 4.42 -14.73
C GLU A 11 -18.16 5.51 -14.31
N ALA A 12 -18.76 5.37 -13.11
CA ALA A 12 -19.67 6.37 -12.58
C ALA A 12 -18.99 7.73 -12.36
N TYR A 13 -17.70 7.76 -12.10
CA TYR A 13 -16.91 9.00 -11.96
C TYR A 13 -16.29 9.43 -13.29
N ASP A 14 -15.83 8.47 -14.10
CA ASP A 14 -15.14 8.75 -15.37
C ASP A 14 -16.04 9.53 -16.35
N GLN A 15 -17.33 9.24 -16.41
CA GLN A 15 -18.29 9.96 -17.25
C GLN A 15 -18.36 11.48 -16.94
N PHE A 16 -17.94 11.90 -15.75
CA PHE A 16 -17.89 13.31 -15.35
C PHE A 16 -16.45 13.88 -15.35
N GLY A 17 -15.46 13.13 -15.86
CA GLY A 17 -14.06 13.51 -15.83
C GLY A 17 -13.43 13.54 -14.42
N LEU A 18 -14.02 12.82 -13.48
CA LEU A 18 -13.62 12.77 -12.06
C LEU A 18 -12.86 11.47 -11.70
N PHE A 19 -12.26 10.81 -12.69
CA PHE A 19 -11.59 9.53 -12.47
C PHE A 19 -10.20 9.50 -13.09
N GLY A 20 -9.22 10.00 -12.35
CA GLY A 20 -7.82 9.97 -12.78
C GLY A 20 -7.42 11.06 -13.79
N GLY A 21 -6.29 10.87 -14.43
CA GLY A 21 -5.71 11.83 -15.35
C GLY A 21 -5.10 13.05 -14.65
N LYS A 22 -4.63 14.02 -15.45
CA LYS A 22 -3.96 15.21 -14.93
C LYS A 22 -4.90 16.19 -14.22
N THR A 23 -6.18 16.17 -14.58
CA THR A 23 -7.18 17.11 -14.07
C THR A 23 -7.82 16.66 -12.77
N CYS A 24 -7.87 15.36 -12.51
CA CYS A 24 -8.45 14.77 -11.32
C CYS A 24 -7.65 13.56 -10.82
N PRO A 25 -6.43 13.74 -10.29
CA PRO A 25 -5.68 12.64 -9.70
C PRO A 25 -6.54 11.90 -8.67
N THR A 26 -6.66 10.60 -8.81
CA THR A 26 -7.62 9.80 -8.04
C THR A 26 -6.93 8.66 -7.32
N ILE A 27 -7.32 8.44 -6.06
CA ILE A 27 -6.98 7.24 -5.29
C ILE A 27 -8.26 6.47 -5.04
N MET A 28 -8.31 5.19 -5.42
CA MET A 28 -9.37 4.25 -5.05
C MET A 28 -8.90 3.36 -3.91
N ALA A 29 -9.62 3.39 -2.81
CA ALA A 29 -9.34 2.50 -1.68
C ALA A 29 -9.90 1.09 -1.92
N HIS A 30 -9.27 0.11 -1.29
CA HIS A 30 -9.68 -1.29 -1.19
C HIS A 30 -9.57 -2.09 -2.50
N CYS A 31 -10.34 -1.79 -3.52
CA CYS A 31 -10.39 -2.46 -4.84
C CYS A 31 -10.43 -4.00 -4.74
N VAL A 32 -11.27 -4.54 -3.85
CA VAL A 32 -11.33 -6.00 -3.59
C VAL A 32 -12.00 -6.75 -4.73
N TYR A 33 -12.99 -6.12 -5.36
CA TYR A 33 -13.87 -6.73 -6.36
C TYR A 33 -13.88 -5.98 -7.71
N SER A 34 -12.81 -5.24 -8.00
CA SER A 34 -12.71 -4.51 -9.28
C SER A 34 -12.72 -5.49 -10.47
N SER A 35 -13.57 -5.19 -11.45
CA SER A 35 -13.65 -5.96 -12.69
C SER A 35 -12.47 -5.69 -13.62
N ASP A 36 -12.25 -6.56 -14.62
CA ASP A 36 -11.19 -6.37 -15.62
C ASP A 36 -11.36 -5.04 -16.38
N ALA A 37 -12.60 -4.66 -16.68
CA ALA A 37 -12.91 -3.38 -17.32
C ALA A 37 -12.55 -2.19 -16.42
N GLU A 38 -12.84 -2.27 -15.11
CA GLU A 38 -12.47 -1.23 -14.14
C GLU A 38 -10.95 -1.12 -13.99
N LEU A 39 -10.23 -2.24 -13.89
CA LEU A 39 -8.76 -2.23 -13.80
C LEU A 39 -8.11 -1.63 -15.05
N SER A 40 -8.65 -1.96 -16.24
CA SER A 40 -8.20 -1.35 -17.50
C SER A 40 -8.41 0.17 -17.49
N LEU A 41 -9.59 0.62 -17.08
CA LEU A 41 -9.87 2.05 -16.97
C LEU A 41 -8.97 2.75 -15.94
N MET A 42 -8.75 2.14 -14.78
CA MET A 42 -7.84 2.65 -13.75
C MET A 42 -6.42 2.83 -14.30
N LYS A 43 -5.93 1.84 -15.03
CA LYS A 43 -4.60 1.88 -15.66
C LYS A 43 -4.51 2.99 -16.71
N ASP A 44 -5.49 3.10 -17.60
CA ASP A 44 -5.52 4.12 -18.66
C ASP A 44 -5.61 5.54 -18.10
N ARG A 45 -6.28 5.72 -16.97
CA ARG A 45 -6.46 6.99 -16.28
C ARG A 45 -5.36 7.30 -15.26
N GLY A 46 -4.44 6.36 -15.01
CA GLY A 46 -3.40 6.52 -13.99
C GLY A 46 -3.96 6.64 -12.57
N VAL A 47 -5.04 5.91 -12.27
CA VAL A 47 -5.65 5.87 -10.93
C VAL A 47 -4.78 5.04 -10.00
N PHE A 48 -4.61 5.53 -8.77
CA PHE A 48 -3.89 4.83 -7.71
C PHE A 48 -4.81 3.98 -6.87
N ILE A 49 -4.34 2.81 -6.47
CA ILE A 49 -5.03 1.94 -5.52
C ILE A 49 -4.43 2.13 -4.14
N ALA A 50 -5.26 2.38 -3.12
CA ALA A 50 -4.87 2.27 -1.72
C ALA A 50 -5.29 0.90 -1.18
N HIS A 51 -4.35 -0.02 -1.06
CA HIS A 51 -4.61 -1.32 -0.43
C HIS A 51 -4.67 -1.18 1.09
N CYS A 52 -5.81 -1.51 1.68
CA CYS A 52 -6.08 -1.35 3.11
C CYS A 52 -6.34 -2.74 3.76
N PRO A 53 -5.30 -3.56 3.98
CA PRO A 53 -5.47 -4.96 4.40
C PRO A 53 -6.17 -5.10 5.76
N GLN A 54 -5.87 -4.22 6.71
CA GLN A 54 -6.48 -4.25 8.05
C GLN A 54 -7.98 -3.99 8.01
N SER A 55 -8.37 -2.91 7.33
CA SER A 55 -9.78 -2.55 7.16
C SER A 55 -10.56 -3.63 6.44
N ASN A 56 -10.03 -4.13 5.31
CA ASN A 56 -10.68 -5.20 4.56
C ASN A 56 -10.92 -6.45 5.42
N THR A 57 -9.96 -6.80 6.27
CA THR A 57 -10.08 -7.95 7.18
C THR A 57 -11.08 -7.66 8.32
N ASN A 58 -10.96 -6.49 8.95
CA ASN A 58 -11.79 -6.11 10.10
C ASN A 58 -13.28 -6.00 9.73
N LEU A 59 -13.56 -5.46 8.54
CA LEU A 59 -14.92 -5.28 8.03
C LEU A 59 -15.42 -6.48 7.20
N SER A 60 -14.65 -7.56 7.12
CA SER A 60 -14.98 -8.76 6.32
C SER A 60 -15.24 -8.46 4.84
N SER A 61 -14.57 -7.45 4.28
CA SER A 61 -14.75 -6.99 2.90
C SER A 61 -14.05 -7.87 1.87
N GLY A 62 -13.24 -8.84 2.29
CA GLY A 62 -12.52 -9.76 1.42
C GLY A 62 -11.03 -9.43 1.27
N ILE A 63 -10.36 -10.12 0.34
CA ILE A 63 -8.90 -10.00 0.12
C ILE A 63 -8.65 -9.52 -1.31
N ALA A 64 -8.11 -8.31 -1.47
CA ALA A 64 -7.79 -7.73 -2.77
C ALA A 64 -6.70 -8.55 -3.50
N PRO A 65 -6.79 -8.71 -4.84
CA PRO A 65 -5.84 -9.46 -5.65
C PRO A 65 -4.58 -8.63 -5.97
N VAL A 66 -3.86 -8.21 -4.93
CA VAL A 66 -2.74 -7.26 -5.02
C VAL A 66 -1.61 -7.76 -5.90
N ARG A 67 -1.34 -9.07 -5.89
CA ARG A 67 -0.37 -9.70 -6.81
C ARG A 67 -0.69 -9.35 -8.26
N ARG A 68 -1.94 -9.56 -8.66
CA ARG A 68 -2.43 -9.24 -10.00
C ARG A 68 -2.21 -7.75 -10.33
N TYR A 69 -2.52 -6.85 -9.40
CA TYR A 69 -2.37 -5.41 -9.61
C TYR A 69 -0.92 -4.99 -9.86
N LEU A 70 0.03 -5.57 -9.12
CA LEU A 70 1.45 -5.36 -9.34
C LEU A 70 1.92 -5.91 -10.70
N GLU A 71 1.49 -7.12 -11.07
CA GLU A 71 1.85 -7.77 -12.34
C GLU A 71 1.28 -7.04 -13.56
N GLU A 72 0.08 -6.48 -13.45
CA GLU A 72 -0.54 -5.65 -14.47
C GLU A 72 0.02 -4.21 -14.52
N GLY A 73 0.89 -3.84 -13.58
CA GLY A 73 1.53 -2.53 -13.53
C GLY A 73 0.59 -1.39 -13.12
N LEU A 74 -0.40 -1.67 -12.28
CA LEU A 74 -1.25 -0.66 -11.66
C LEU A 74 -0.48 0.10 -10.58
N HIS A 75 -0.78 1.39 -10.40
CA HIS A 75 -0.26 2.17 -9.30
C HIS A 75 -0.91 1.73 -7.99
N ILE A 76 -0.10 1.29 -7.04
CA ILE A 76 -0.61 0.78 -5.77
C ILE A 76 0.26 1.19 -4.60
N GLY A 77 -0.39 1.68 -3.53
CA GLY A 77 0.21 1.95 -2.23
C GLY A 77 -0.55 1.25 -1.11
N LEU A 78 -0.01 1.32 0.10
CA LEU A 78 -0.69 0.85 1.31
C LEU A 78 -1.42 1.99 2.01
N GLY A 79 -2.55 1.67 2.62
CA GLY A 79 -3.31 2.53 3.51
C GLY A 79 -3.64 1.83 4.83
N THR A 80 -3.65 2.58 5.93
CA THR A 80 -4.09 2.07 7.24
C THR A 80 -5.61 2.07 7.37
N ASP A 81 -6.26 3.01 6.68
CA ASP A 81 -7.72 3.22 6.77
C ASP A 81 -8.20 3.21 8.22
N ILE A 82 -7.55 4.08 9.05
CA ILE A 82 -7.85 4.12 10.48
C ILE A 82 -9.33 4.41 10.75
N ALA A 83 -9.85 3.70 11.65
CA ALA A 83 -11.17 3.37 12.12
C ALA A 83 -11.78 2.14 11.41
N GLY A 84 -11.64 1.93 10.11
CA GLY A 84 -11.84 0.63 9.46
C GLY A 84 -10.69 -0.33 9.81
N GLY A 85 -9.45 0.12 9.66
CA GLY A 85 -8.25 -0.51 10.23
C GLY A 85 -8.06 -0.15 11.70
N HIS A 86 -7.32 -0.98 12.43
CA HIS A 86 -7.13 -0.85 13.89
C HIS A 86 -5.78 -0.24 14.29
N SER A 87 -4.92 0.14 13.35
CA SER A 87 -3.57 0.65 13.61
C SER A 87 -3.18 1.77 12.65
N LEU A 88 -2.52 2.80 13.15
CA LEU A 88 -1.89 3.87 12.34
C LEU A 88 -0.51 3.46 11.79
N SER A 89 0.05 2.34 12.25
CA SER A 89 1.40 1.92 11.88
C SER A 89 1.46 1.37 10.46
N MET A 90 2.23 2.03 9.59
CA MET A 90 2.52 1.52 8.24
C MET A 90 3.39 0.25 8.27
N LEU A 91 4.26 0.08 9.28
CA LEU A 91 4.99 -1.18 9.46
C LEU A 91 4.02 -2.34 9.67
N ARG A 92 2.98 -2.11 10.48
CA ARG A 92 1.92 -3.09 10.67
C ARG A 92 1.14 -3.36 9.38
N ALA A 93 0.79 -2.33 8.62
CA ALA A 93 0.11 -2.49 7.33
C ALA A 93 0.92 -3.32 6.34
N ILE A 94 2.27 -3.20 6.32
CA ILE A 94 3.16 -4.05 5.52
C ILE A 94 3.03 -5.52 5.94
N ALA A 95 3.11 -5.81 7.25
CA ALA A 95 2.98 -7.17 7.76
C ALA A 95 1.61 -7.78 7.39
N ASP A 96 0.54 -7.02 7.58
CA ASP A 96 -0.81 -7.48 7.28
C ASP A 96 -1.03 -7.70 5.77
N ALA A 97 -0.48 -6.84 4.90
CA ALA A 97 -0.53 -7.04 3.45
C ALA A 97 0.14 -8.37 3.04
N ILE A 98 1.31 -8.68 3.60
CA ILE A 98 1.99 -9.96 3.36
C ILE A 98 1.14 -11.14 3.86
N GLN A 99 0.60 -11.04 5.07
CA GLN A 99 -0.17 -12.13 5.68
C GLN A 99 -1.47 -12.41 4.91
N VAL A 100 -2.24 -11.38 4.57
CA VAL A 100 -3.49 -11.56 3.81
C VAL A 100 -3.22 -12.04 2.38
N SER A 101 -2.09 -11.66 1.76
CA SER A 101 -1.71 -12.19 0.46
C SER A 101 -1.43 -13.70 0.49
N LYS A 102 -0.83 -14.21 1.59
CA LYS A 102 -0.64 -15.65 1.82
C LYS A 102 -1.98 -16.37 2.00
N LEU A 103 -2.94 -15.75 2.68
CA LEU A 103 -4.29 -16.30 2.82
C LEU A 103 -5.00 -16.35 1.46
N ARG A 104 -4.88 -15.28 0.65
CA ARG A 104 -5.44 -15.28 -0.70
C ARG A 104 -4.86 -16.40 -1.55
N TRP A 105 -3.54 -16.51 -1.59
CA TRP A 105 -2.83 -17.58 -2.30
C TRP A 105 -3.32 -18.97 -1.87
N ARG A 106 -3.45 -19.19 -0.57
CA ARG A 106 -3.79 -20.51 -0.05
C ARG A 106 -5.26 -20.88 -0.20
N LEU A 107 -6.17 -19.91 -0.10
CA LEU A 107 -7.61 -20.17 0.07
C LEU A 107 -8.47 -19.72 -1.13
N VAL A 108 -7.96 -18.82 -1.97
CA VAL A 108 -8.74 -18.19 -3.04
C VAL A 108 -8.17 -18.49 -4.41
N ASP A 109 -6.86 -18.27 -4.61
CA ASP A 109 -6.21 -18.38 -5.92
C ASP A 109 -4.72 -18.70 -5.76
N ASP A 110 -4.34 -19.95 -5.96
CA ASP A 110 -2.98 -20.44 -5.79
C ASP A 110 -2.03 -20.07 -6.95
N SER A 111 -2.54 -19.50 -8.02
CA SER A 111 -1.74 -18.90 -9.09
C SER A 111 -1.11 -17.56 -8.69
N GLN A 112 -1.71 -16.85 -7.75
CA GLN A 112 -1.28 -15.53 -7.29
C GLN A 112 -0.31 -15.66 -6.10
N LYS A 113 0.99 -15.71 -6.37
CA LYS A 113 2.04 -15.81 -5.35
C LYS A 113 1.88 -14.75 -4.26
N PRO A 114 2.16 -15.07 -2.98
CA PRO A 114 2.18 -14.10 -1.90
C PRO A 114 3.14 -12.93 -2.17
N LEU A 115 2.84 -11.79 -1.56
CA LEU A 115 3.74 -10.64 -1.58
C LEU A 115 5.05 -10.96 -0.86
N SER A 116 6.16 -10.52 -1.44
CA SER A 116 7.45 -10.46 -0.75
C SER A 116 7.51 -9.28 0.21
N LEU A 117 8.54 -9.28 1.07
CA LEU A 117 8.84 -8.14 1.94
C LEU A 117 9.08 -6.87 1.12
N GLU A 118 9.88 -6.99 0.06
CA GLU A 118 10.30 -5.88 -0.79
C GLU A 118 9.10 -5.25 -1.52
N GLU A 119 8.18 -6.07 -2.02
CA GLU A 119 6.97 -5.60 -2.70
C GLU A 119 6.03 -4.87 -1.73
N ALA A 120 5.80 -5.42 -0.54
CA ALA A 120 4.97 -4.77 0.45
C ALA A 120 5.62 -3.48 1.00
N PHE A 121 6.95 -3.46 1.16
CA PHE A 121 7.70 -2.27 1.54
C PHE A 121 7.66 -1.20 0.43
N TYR A 122 7.80 -1.60 -0.84
CA TYR A 122 7.63 -0.71 -1.98
C TYR A 122 6.26 -0.01 -1.96
N MET A 123 5.18 -0.75 -1.74
CA MET A 123 3.83 -0.17 -1.66
C MET A 123 3.69 0.84 -0.51
N ALA A 124 4.39 0.61 0.62
CA ALA A 124 4.38 1.51 1.78
C ALA A 124 5.27 2.75 1.60
N THR A 125 6.12 2.78 0.60
CA THR A 125 7.11 3.85 0.35
C THR A 125 6.93 4.44 -1.04
N MET A 126 7.72 4.04 -2.02
CA MET A 126 7.72 4.59 -3.36
C MET A 126 6.39 4.37 -4.10
N GLY A 127 5.74 3.22 -3.93
CA GLY A 127 4.46 2.90 -4.59
C GLY A 127 3.38 3.91 -4.24
N GLY A 128 3.13 4.14 -2.94
CA GLY A 128 2.18 5.16 -2.47
C GLY A 128 2.70 6.58 -2.67
N GLY A 129 4.00 6.79 -2.43
CA GLY A 129 4.65 8.09 -2.56
C GLY A 129 4.56 8.69 -3.96
N SER A 130 4.61 7.87 -5.00
CA SER A 130 4.56 8.32 -6.39
C SER A 130 3.27 9.08 -6.77
N PHE A 131 2.19 8.97 -5.98
CA PHE A 131 1.02 9.82 -6.11
C PHE A 131 1.32 11.29 -5.83
N PHE A 132 2.22 11.56 -4.90
CA PHE A 132 2.61 12.91 -4.47
C PHE A 132 3.82 13.45 -5.24
N GLY A 133 4.38 12.68 -6.16
CA GLY A 133 5.53 13.07 -6.98
C GLY A 133 6.79 12.30 -6.62
N LYS A 134 7.93 13.01 -6.50
CA LYS A 134 9.24 12.41 -6.23
C LYS A 134 9.46 12.20 -4.72
N VAL A 135 8.72 11.29 -4.10
CA VAL A 135 8.84 10.91 -2.67
C VAL A 135 8.89 9.38 -2.50
N GLY A 136 9.32 8.91 -1.35
CA GLY A 136 9.27 7.49 -0.96
C GLY A 136 10.49 6.66 -1.34
N THR A 137 11.58 7.29 -1.80
CA THR A 137 12.88 6.67 -2.04
C THR A 137 14.02 7.65 -1.79
N PHE A 138 15.25 7.13 -1.61
CA PHE A 138 16.49 7.94 -1.48
C PHE A 138 17.23 8.12 -2.82
N ALA A 139 16.53 7.98 -3.94
CA ALA A 139 17.10 8.25 -5.26
C ALA A 139 17.42 9.74 -5.45
N GLU A 140 18.36 10.04 -6.37
CA GLU A 140 18.68 11.42 -6.74
C GLU A 140 17.43 12.16 -7.22
N ASP A 141 17.33 13.44 -6.91
CA ASP A 141 16.18 14.31 -7.21
C ASP A 141 14.86 13.97 -6.50
N TYR A 142 14.86 13.07 -5.52
CA TYR A 142 13.70 12.80 -4.67
C TYR A 142 13.75 13.62 -3.39
N GLU A 143 12.57 13.96 -2.87
CA GLU A 143 12.42 14.58 -1.55
C GLU A 143 12.98 13.66 -0.47
N PHE A 144 13.75 14.21 0.45
CA PHE A 144 14.31 13.45 1.55
C PHE A 144 13.28 13.29 2.68
N ASP A 145 12.40 12.30 2.51
CA ASP A 145 11.47 11.83 3.52
C ASP A 145 12.02 10.55 4.15
N ALA A 146 12.33 10.59 5.44
CA ALA A 146 13.02 9.49 6.09
C ALA A 146 12.55 9.24 7.53
N LEU A 147 12.57 7.96 7.92
CA LEU A 147 12.45 7.52 9.30
C LEU A 147 13.77 6.94 9.78
N ILE A 148 14.18 7.32 10.99
CA ILE A 148 15.23 6.62 11.73
C ILE A 148 14.55 5.60 12.63
N LEU A 149 14.84 4.33 12.43
CA LEU A 149 14.30 3.24 13.22
C LEU A 149 15.38 2.70 14.18
N ASP A 150 15.05 2.59 15.46
CA ASP A 150 15.88 1.99 16.49
C ASP A 150 15.37 0.60 16.84
N ASP A 151 16.14 -0.42 16.52
CA ASP A 151 15.85 -1.82 16.84
C ASP A 151 16.60 -2.35 18.08
N SER A 152 17.24 -1.49 18.87
CA SER A 152 18.04 -1.86 20.04
C SER A 152 17.26 -2.70 21.07
N ARG A 153 15.95 -2.51 21.15
CA ARG A 153 15.03 -3.27 22.00
C ARG A 153 14.66 -4.64 21.43
N LEU A 154 14.79 -4.83 20.12
CA LEU A 154 14.47 -6.07 19.41
C LEU A 154 15.68 -7.01 19.40
N ARG A 155 16.19 -7.37 20.59
CA ARG A 155 17.39 -8.18 20.73
C ARG A 155 17.30 -9.50 19.99
N HIS A 156 18.43 -9.91 19.38
CA HIS A 156 18.58 -11.19 18.69
C HIS A 156 19.95 -11.80 19.07
N PRO A 157 20.04 -13.11 19.31
CA PRO A 157 21.28 -13.76 19.74
C PRO A 157 22.36 -13.79 18.66
N GLN A 158 21.99 -13.63 17.39
CA GLN A 158 22.92 -13.67 16.25
C GLN A 158 22.96 -12.30 15.56
N PRO A 159 24.08 -11.95 14.90
CA PRO A 159 24.13 -10.78 14.02
C PRO A 159 23.11 -10.89 12.89
N LEU A 160 22.43 -9.80 12.59
CA LEU A 160 21.44 -9.72 11.51
C LEU A 160 21.93 -8.72 10.44
N ASN A 161 21.69 -9.04 9.19
CA ASN A 161 21.88 -8.09 8.10
C ASN A 161 20.73 -7.04 8.06
N SER A 162 20.87 -5.99 7.23
CA SER A 162 19.90 -4.90 7.19
C SER A 162 18.49 -5.34 6.77
N ARG A 163 18.37 -6.32 5.86
CA ARG A 163 17.09 -6.88 5.43
C ARG A 163 16.40 -7.62 6.57
N GLU A 164 17.13 -8.46 7.30
CA GLU A 164 16.61 -9.21 8.44
C GLU A 164 16.19 -8.27 9.58
N ARG A 165 16.95 -7.20 9.82
CA ARG A 165 16.59 -6.15 10.79
C ARG A 165 15.31 -5.43 10.38
N LEU A 166 15.17 -5.05 9.10
CA LEU A 166 13.94 -4.43 8.58
C LEU A 166 12.74 -5.36 8.71
N GLU A 167 12.89 -6.64 8.35
CA GLU A 167 11.81 -7.63 8.49
C GLU A 167 11.36 -7.77 9.94
N ARG A 168 12.29 -7.81 10.88
CA ARG A 168 11.95 -7.84 12.31
C ARG A 168 11.23 -6.58 12.77
N LEU A 169 11.68 -5.40 12.34
CA LEU A 169 10.99 -4.14 12.63
C LEU A 169 9.55 -4.15 12.11
N ILE A 170 9.33 -4.63 10.88
CA ILE A 170 7.99 -4.71 10.29
C ILE A 170 7.04 -5.59 11.13
N TYR A 171 7.52 -6.71 11.66
CA TYR A 171 6.69 -7.65 12.41
C TYR A 171 6.60 -7.36 13.92
N LEU A 172 7.61 -6.72 14.51
CA LEU A 172 7.78 -6.64 15.95
C LEU A 172 7.81 -5.21 16.52
N ALA A 173 8.05 -4.19 15.67
CA ALA A 173 8.16 -2.82 16.14
C ALA A 173 6.81 -2.22 16.55
N ASP A 174 6.90 -1.34 17.52
CA ASP A 174 5.87 -0.37 17.86
C ASP A 174 6.40 1.07 17.61
N ASP A 175 5.61 2.07 17.93
CA ASP A 175 5.95 3.48 17.68
C ASP A 175 7.21 3.93 18.44
N SER A 176 7.60 3.23 19.52
CA SER A 176 8.83 3.53 20.29
C SER A 176 10.11 3.20 19.53
N CYS A 177 10.01 2.44 18.45
CA CYS A 177 11.13 2.15 17.53
C CYS A 177 11.40 3.31 16.55
N ILE A 178 10.54 4.33 16.46
CA ILE A 178 10.76 5.49 15.59
C ILE A 178 11.58 6.52 16.36
N ALA A 179 12.90 6.56 16.09
CA ALA A 179 13.84 7.45 16.79
C ALA A 179 13.97 8.84 16.13
N GLY A 180 13.51 9.01 14.92
CA GLY A 180 13.53 10.30 14.23
C GLY A 180 12.76 10.29 12.93
N LYS A 181 12.30 11.48 12.52
CA LYS A 181 11.54 11.67 11.29
C LYS A 181 12.01 12.91 10.54
N TYR A 182 12.15 12.78 9.23
CA TYR A 182 12.47 13.88 8.31
C TYR A 182 11.37 13.99 7.25
N ILE A 183 11.01 15.22 6.89
CA ILE A 183 10.09 15.54 5.79
C ILE A 183 10.75 16.65 4.97
N SER A 184 10.91 16.42 3.66
CA SER A 184 11.60 17.33 2.72
C SER A 184 12.94 17.83 3.28
N GLY A 185 13.72 16.90 3.87
CA GLY A 185 15.01 17.19 4.47
C GLY A 185 14.97 17.85 5.87
N ASN A 186 13.84 18.27 6.35
CA ASN A 186 13.69 18.90 7.67
C ASN A 186 13.43 17.86 8.75
N LYS A 187 14.22 17.90 9.80
CA LYS A 187 14.01 17.05 10.97
C LYS A 187 12.77 17.50 11.72
N ILE A 188 11.83 16.58 11.96
CA ILE A 188 10.58 16.83 12.67
C ILE A 188 10.74 16.54 14.17
N PHE A 189 11.43 15.45 14.52
CA PHE A 189 11.82 15.10 15.89
C PHE A 189 13.02 14.15 15.92
#